data_e4b56d2d12defa86692fc9a0bea04453
#
_entry.id   e4b56d2d12defa86692fc9a0bea04453
#
_cell.length_a   1.000
_cell.length_b   1.000
_cell.length_c   1.000
_cell.angle_alpha   90.00
_cell.angle_beta   90.00
_cell.angle_gamma   90.00
#
_symmetry.space_group_name_H-M   'P 1'
#
loop_
_entity.id
_entity.type
_entity.pdbx_description
1 polymer ?
#
loop_
_entity_poly.entity_id
_entity_poly.type
_entity_poly.pdbx_seq_one_letter_code
_entity_poly.pdbx_strand_id
1 'polypeptide(L)'
;MNKFGADPLFILKSLVLCTIGVLILQTFDIQVLNRNVYQVNTRSMVTHTKNLYAERGTIMDRNGIVFAESMRDTSDNLGYSRLFLQGSLASQIVGKVGYDGSGSMGMEKIFNDSLRGDDGIRLSIQDVKRREVHSRSKNVVEAKSGLNLVLTIDRNMQEIVEKALKDGVAEFMATSASAVVVDPYTGEILAMASYPTFDPNSKNQGVDRAGKNEIVSMSYEPGSTFKVITAAAALENHVVSPNKVFANEGRCWQWNPRSEKICDTHVYGDMDMSEAMVQSSNIVFAKIASEVGAVRMQKMARAFGIGEKAFDNYIGEENGRLLTPAELTRDDRTLKTMGFGHAVSVTPIQMVMAYAAIANGGKLMRPQIVKEWRNSNGDVVKRIEPMEIRRAVSEKTAASIRKMLNRVVNSGTAKKVASQKLNDVLFGGKTGTAEKYNRETRSYDRNSQVASFIGLAPSEDTRYVCLVLVDDPQGKHVGGLTAGPIFRRIMEGIYYHPALSPLSYNLAQAKKVSTCDENFMGMTVEAAEKLAHAKGCSVVFEGEGDRVISQRSDMLDSADFLLTVGETVATKMPNLKGLSLKDALEVMGNIRMSVEYEGKGRVASQTPKANEAIQKGTICKLTLKERG
;
A
#
# COMPACT_ATOMS: atom_id res chain seq x y z
N MET A 1 -76.15 53.97 71.12
CA MET A 1 -75.13 53.82 70.02
C MET A 1 -74.29 52.60 70.34
N ASN A 2 -74.68 51.46 69.78
CA ASN A 2 -73.92 50.21 69.93
C ASN A 2 -72.76 50.22 68.97
N LYS A 3 -71.57 50.25 69.52
CA LYS A 3 -70.36 50.02 68.73
C LYS A 3 -70.22 48.47 68.49
N PHE A 4 -70.58 48.05 67.31
CA PHE A 4 -70.18 46.73 66.84
C PHE A 4 -68.68 46.79 66.52
N GLY A 5 -67.87 46.52 67.52
CA GLY A 5 -66.48 46.25 67.33
C GLY A 5 -66.34 44.76 67.02
N ALA A 6 -66.07 44.40 65.80
CA ALA A 6 -65.77 43.03 65.45
C ALA A 6 -64.53 42.51 66.23
N ASP A 7 -64.71 41.41 66.92
CA ASP A 7 -63.63 40.79 67.70
C ASP A 7 -62.39 40.56 66.81
N PRO A 8 -61.23 41.16 67.12
CA PRO A 8 -60.03 41.10 66.30
C PRO A 8 -59.58 39.64 66.10
N LEU A 9 -59.89 38.73 67.03
CA LEU A 9 -59.61 37.28 66.91
C LEU A 9 -60.49 36.60 65.85
N PHE A 10 -61.78 37.08 65.73
CA PHE A 10 -62.70 36.60 64.71
C PHE A 10 -62.23 37.01 63.30
N ILE A 11 -61.81 38.28 63.18
CA ILE A 11 -61.26 38.81 61.91
C ILE A 11 -60.01 38.00 61.50
N LEU A 12 -59.08 37.70 62.41
CA LEU A 12 -57.86 36.94 62.15
C LEU A 12 -58.18 35.50 61.73
N LYS A 13 -59.13 34.85 62.44
CA LYS A 13 -59.56 33.48 62.05
C LYS A 13 -60.23 33.47 60.69
N SER A 14 -61.06 34.45 60.38
CA SER A 14 -61.69 34.54 59.05
C SER A 14 -60.69 34.80 57.96
N LEU A 15 -59.66 35.63 58.19
CA LEU A 15 -58.57 35.86 57.24
C LEU A 15 -57.74 34.59 56.98
N VAL A 16 -57.40 33.83 58.02
CA VAL A 16 -56.68 32.57 57.91
C VAL A 16 -57.51 31.54 57.16
N LEU A 17 -58.81 31.40 57.42
CA LEU A 17 -59.71 30.50 56.69
C LEU A 17 -59.85 30.89 55.23
N CYS A 18 -59.95 32.15 54.89
CA CYS A 18 -59.98 32.65 53.53
C CYS A 18 -58.66 32.35 52.79
N THR A 19 -57.50 32.56 53.43
CA THR A 19 -56.20 32.25 52.83
C THR A 19 -56.04 30.72 52.59
N ILE A 20 -56.47 29.91 53.52
CA ILE A 20 -56.47 28.43 53.31
C ILE A 20 -57.43 28.09 52.17
N GLY A 21 -58.62 28.69 52.08
CA GLY A 21 -59.55 28.44 50.98
C GLY A 21 -58.94 28.81 49.61
N VAL A 22 -58.30 29.95 49.53
CA VAL A 22 -57.60 30.38 48.30
C VAL A 22 -56.46 29.40 47.91
N LEU A 23 -55.67 28.96 48.90
CA LEU A 23 -54.62 27.98 48.68
C LEU A 23 -55.16 26.61 48.20
N ILE A 24 -56.30 26.18 48.78
CA ILE A 24 -56.98 24.95 48.35
C ILE A 24 -57.44 25.07 46.87
N LEU A 25 -58.11 26.23 46.56
CA LEU A 25 -58.57 26.45 45.19
C LEU A 25 -57.43 26.56 44.19
N GLN A 26 -56.36 27.25 44.54
CA GLN A 26 -55.16 27.30 43.68
C GLN A 26 -54.54 25.92 43.54
N THR A 27 -54.45 25.16 44.61
CA THR A 27 -53.91 23.76 44.53
C THR A 27 -54.78 22.87 43.66
N PHE A 28 -56.13 23.03 43.80
CA PHE A 28 -57.07 22.28 42.93
C PHE A 28 -56.95 22.68 41.46
N ASP A 29 -56.82 23.97 41.17
CA ASP A 29 -56.61 24.51 39.84
C ASP A 29 -55.32 23.86 39.22
N ILE A 30 -54.22 23.94 39.94
CA ILE A 30 -52.91 23.41 39.47
C ILE A 30 -52.91 21.88 39.34
N GLN A 31 -53.49 21.17 40.29
CA GLN A 31 -53.39 19.69 40.37
C GLN A 31 -54.49 18.98 39.59
N VAL A 32 -55.66 19.60 39.42
CA VAL A 32 -56.83 18.96 38.80
C VAL A 32 -57.21 19.62 37.49
N LEU A 33 -57.57 20.91 37.50
CA LEU A 33 -58.08 21.58 36.30
C LEU A 33 -57.03 21.81 35.23
N ASN A 34 -55.90 22.36 35.59
CA ASN A 34 -54.83 22.72 34.67
C ASN A 34 -53.60 21.80 34.77
N ARG A 35 -53.77 20.61 35.35
CA ARG A 35 -52.69 19.63 35.55
C ARG A 35 -51.89 19.37 34.28
N ASN A 36 -52.56 19.16 33.16
CA ASN A 36 -51.89 18.84 31.87
C ASN A 36 -51.08 20.03 31.39
N VAL A 37 -51.57 21.24 31.51
CA VAL A 37 -50.85 22.46 31.09
C VAL A 37 -49.58 22.65 31.91
N TYR A 38 -49.68 22.53 33.23
CA TYR A 38 -48.51 22.67 34.10
C TYR A 38 -47.52 21.51 33.94
N GLN A 39 -48.01 20.29 33.74
CA GLN A 39 -47.13 19.17 33.45
C GLN A 39 -46.37 19.31 32.11
N VAL A 40 -47.04 19.79 31.06
CA VAL A 40 -46.40 20.05 29.76
C VAL A 40 -45.37 21.15 29.89
N ASN A 41 -45.75 22.28 30.52
CA ASN A 41 -44.84 23.42 30.73
C ASN A 41 -43.63 23.03 31.60
N THR A 42 -43.83 22.31 32.68
CA THR A 42 -42.74 21.84 33.55
C THR A 42 -41.82 20.85 32.78
N ARG A 43 -42.41 19.94 32.02
CA ARG A 43 -41.61 19.00 31.19
C ARG A 43 -40.79 19.75 30.15
N SER A 44 -41.39 20.74 29.47
CA SER A 44 -40.66 21.53 28.47
C SER A 44 -39.52 22.38 29.08
N MET A 45 -39.69 22.85 30.30
CA MET A 45 -38.67 23.64 31.01
C MET A 45 -37.49 22.83 31.53
N VAL A 46 -37.69 21.53 31.87
CA VAL A 46 -36.66 20.67 32.46
C VAL A 46 -36.08 19.64 31.49
N THR A 47 -36.74 19.43 30.33
CA THR A 47 -36.30 18.47 29.34
C THR A 47 -35.51 19.19 28.25
N HIS A 48 -34.24 18.85 28.11
CA HIS A 48 -33.38 19.34 27.05
C HIS A 48 -32.95 18.17 26.15
N THR A 49 -32.99 18.43 24.88
CA THR A 49 -32.45 17.48 23.89
C THR A 49 -30.94 17.70 23.76
N LYS A 50 -30.15 16.67 23.99
CA LYS A 50 -28.72 16.67 23.82
C LYS A 50 -28.37 15.71 22.67
N ASN A 51 -27.62 16.20 21.71
CA ASN A 51 -27.08 15.32 20.67
C ASN A 51 -26.03 14.41 21.29
N LEU A 52 -26.10 13.12 20.93
CA LEU A 52 -25.08 12.12 21.19
C LEU A 52 -24.29 11.97 19.91
N TYR A 53 -23.17 12.66 19.80
CA TYR A 53 -22.34 12.54 18.61
C TYR A 53 -21.81 11.11 18.47
N ALA A 54 -21.86 10.61 17.26
CA ALA A 54 -21.31 9.31 16.90
C ALA A 54 -19.78 9.36 16.90
N GLU A 55 -19.17 8.27 17.32
CA GLU A 55 -17.73 8.10 17.19
C GLU A 55 -17.37 7.92 15.72
N ARG A 56 -16.47 8.78 15.21
CA ARG A 56 -16.00 8.70 13.84
C ARG A 56 -15.09 7.50 13.65
N GLY A 57 -15.31 6.71 12.61
CA GLY A 57 -14.56 5.49 12.31
C GLY A 57 -13.06 5.73 12.16
N THR A 58 -12.29 4.74 12.56
CA THR A 58 -10.82 4.74 12.50
C THR A 58 -10.32 4.57 11.08
N ILE A 59 -9.25 5.28 10.69
CA ILE A 59 -8.52 5.05 9.44
C ILE A 59 -7.21 4.36 9.78
N MET A 60 -6.94 3.21 9.15
CA MET A 60 -5.75 2.40 9.41
C MET A 60 -5.09 1.94 8.11
N ASP A 61 -3.82 1.54 8.22
CA ASP A 61 -3.07 0.95 7.14
C ASP A 61 -3.54 -0.48 6.83
N ARG A 62 -2.95 -1.11 5.82
CA ARG A 62 -3.27 -2.49 5.41
C ARG A 62 -3.02 -3.55 6.48
N ASN A 63 -2.18 -3.25 7.48
CA ASN A 63 -1.75 -4.13 8.57
C ASN A 63 -2.47 -3.82 9.89
N GLY A 64 -3.38 -2.82 9.91
CA GLY A 64 -4.13 -2.40 11.10
C GLY A 64 -3.45 -1.30 11.92
N ILE A 65 -2.36 -0.70 11.43
CA ILE A 65 -1.71 0.44 12.11
C ILE A 65 -2.58 1.69 11.92
N VAL A 66 -2.93 2.33 13.01
CA VAL A 66 -3.85 3.47 13.02
C VAL A 66 -3.17 4.74 12.53
N PHE A 67 -3.79 5.38 11.52
CA PHE A 67 -3.45 6.73 11.06
C PHE A 67 -4.29 7.80 11.76
N ALA A 68 -5.59 7.58 11.86
CA ALA A 68 -6.52 8.53 12.48
C ALA A 68 -7.58 7.81 13.30
N GLU A 69 -7.81 8.27 14.53
CA GLU A 69 -8.86 7.76 15.41
C GLU A 69 -9.58 8.90 16.15
N SER A 70 -10.74 8.59 16.74
CA SER A 70 -11.49 9.50 17.57
C SER A 70 -11.21 9.20 19.04
N MET A 71 -10.75 10.22 19.76
CA MET A 71 -10.60 10.17 21.22
C MET A 71 -11.77 10.88 21.89
N ARG A 72 -12.30 10.28 22.94
CA ARG A 72 -13.35 10.93 23.74
C ARG A 72 -12.78 12.18 24.39
N ASP A 73 -13.40 13.32 24.12
CA ASP A 73 -13.01 14.61 24.66
C ASP A 73 -14.24 15.33 25.19
N THR A 74 -14.34 15.39 26.51
CA THR A 74 -15.47 16.04 27.18
C THR A 74 -15.38 17.57 27.19
N SER A 75 -14.24 18.13 26.81
CA SER A 75 -14.03 19.57 26.64
C SER A 75 -14.45 20.07 25.26
N ASP A 76 -14.58 19.18 24.27
CA ASP A 76 -15.07 19.52 22.94
C ASP A 76 -16.62 19.45 22.89
N ASN A 77 -17.23 20.37 22.16
CA ASN A 77 -18.67 20.39 21.93
C ASN A 77 -19.18 19.13 21.19
N LEU A 78 -18.33 18.50 20.40
CA LEU A 78 -18.64 17.26 19.68
C LEU A 78 -18.46 16.00 20.55
N GLY A 79 -17.86 16.11 21.74
CA GLY A 79 -17.60 14.98 22.64
C GLY A 79 -16.48 14.03 22.19
N TYR A 80 -15.89 14.28 21.01
CA TYR A 80 -14.75 13.57 20.46
C TYR A 80 -13.81 14.53 19.75
N SER A 81 -12.52 14.35 19.92
CA SER A 81 -11.47 14.99 19.11
C SER A 81 -10.86 13.99 18.15
N ARG A 82 -10.53 14.43 16.93
CA ARG A 82 -9.85 13.60 15.93
C ARG A 82 -8.36 13.71 16.12
N LEU A 83 -7.70 12.56 16.31
CA LEU A 83 -6.26 12.47 16.50
C LEU A 83 -5.61 11.72 15.34
N PHE A 84 -4.55 12.29 14.77
CA PHE A 84 -3.74 11.71 13.71
C PHE A 84 -2.44 11.20 14.31
N LEU A 85 -2.41 9.88 14.63
CA LEU A 85 -1.34 9.25 15.42
C LEU A 85 0.03 9.25 14.73
N GLN A 86 0.04 9.30 13.40
CA GLN A 86 1.28 9.29 12.61
C GLN A 86 1.75 10.71 12.22
N GLY A 87 1.13 11.76 12.77
CA GLY A 87 1.47 13.15 12.44
C GLY A 87 1.35 13.43 10.95
N SER A 88 2.43 13.90 10.33
CA SER A 88 2.44 14.24 8.90
C SER A 88 2.46 13.04 7.95
N LEU A 89 2.70 11.82 8.44
CA LEU A 89 2.78 10.63 7.60
C LEU A 89 1.44 10.33 6.94
N ALA A 90 1.43 10.15 5.63
CA ALA A 90 0.25 9.92 4.79
C ALA A 90 -0.83 11.03 4.88
N SER A 91 -0.47 12.23 5.32
CA SER A 91 -1.44 13.32 5.58
C SER A 91 -2.26 13.71 4.35
N GLN A 92 -1.68 13.71 3.14
CA GLN A 92 -2.39 14.01 1.89
C GLN A 92 -3.38 12.92 1.49
N ILE A 93 -3.17 11.68 1.98
CA ILE A 93 -4.07 10.56 1.76
C ILE A 93 -5.17 10.57 2.82
N VAL A 94 -4.79 10.49 4.09
CA VAL A 94 -5.72 10.46 5.22
C VAL A 94 -6.56 11.73 5.25
N GLY A 95 -5.92 12.88 5.13
CA GLY A 95 -6.58 14.17 5.11
C GLY A 95 -6.72 14.80 6.49
N LYS A 96 -7.76 15.62 6.66
CA LYS A 96 -8.02 16.39 7.86
C LYS A 96 -9.51 16.56 8.07
N VAL A 97 -9.95 16.71 9.32
CA VAL A 97 -11.31 17.13 9.68
C VAL A 97 -11.38 18.62 10.01
N GLY A 98 -12.53 19.23 9.76
CA GLY A 98 -12.83 20.60 10.15
C GLY A 98 -13.22 20.69 11.62
N TYR A 99 -13.44 21.94 12.10
CA TYR A 99 -13.89 22.21 13.47
C TYR A 99 -15.30 21.66 13.77
N ASP A 100 -16.09 21.42 12.74
CA ASP A 100 -17.43 20.83 12.82
C ASP A 100 -17.41 19.29 12.84
N GLY A 101 -16.20 18.67 12.88
CA GLY A 101 -16.03 17.23 12.85
C GLY A 101 -16.23 16.60 11.47
N SER A 102 -16.52 17.39 10.42
CA SER A 102 -16.65 16.89 9.04
C SER A 102 -15.28 16.76 8.37
N GLY A 103 -15.17 15.79 7.45
CA GLY A 103 -13.96 15.62 6.66
C GLY A 103 -13.74 16.78 5.69
N SER A 104 -12.58 17.45 5.78
CA SER A 104 -12.25 18.61 4.94
C SER A 104 -11.30 18.26 3.77
N MET A 105 -10.49 17.21 3.90
CA MET A 105 -9.51 16.77 2.93
C MET A 105 -9.33 15.26 2.94
N GLY A 106 -8.72 14.71 1.86
CA GLY A 106 -8.29 13.31 1.77
C GLY A 106 -9.41 12.30 1.97
N MET A 107 -9.09 11.13 2.50
CA MET A 107 -10.05 10.05 2.78
C MET A 107 -11.11 10.48 3.81
N GLU A 108 -10.73 11.33 4.75
CA GLU A 108 -11.68 11.95 5.70
C GLU A 108 -12.82 12.67 4.98
N LYS A 109 -12.54 13.38 3.87
CA LYS A 109 -13.54 14.07 3.06
C LYS A 109 -14.26 13.15 2.11
N ILE A 110 -13.52 12.31 1.39
CA ILE A 110 -14.08 11.41 0.36
C ILE A 110 -15.11 10.47 0.97
N PHE A 111 -14.83 9.96 2.16
CA PHE A 111 -15.67 9.00 2.85
C PHE A 111 -16.31 9.56 4.13
N ASN A 112 -16.53 10.88 4.15
CA ASN A 112 -17.07 11.55 5.33
C ASN A 112 -18.33 10.88 5.87
N ASP A 113 -19.29 10.54 5.02
CA ASP A 113 -20.58 9.98 5.43
C ASP A 113 -20.45 8.58 6.04
N SER A 114 -19.53 7.75 5.51
CA SER A 114 -19.27 6.41 6.05
C SER A 114 -18.49 6.46 7.36
N LEU A 115 -17.55 7.42 7.47
CA LEU A 115 -16.69 7.58 8.65
C LEU A 115 -17.41 8.25 9.81
N ARG A 116 -18.31 9.21 9.54
CA ARG A 116 -18.95 10.05 10.57
C ARG A 116 -19.89 9.24 11.48
N GLY A 117 -20.61 8.26 10.93
CA GLY A 117 -21.68 7.56 11.63
C GLY A 117 -22.96 8.39 11.79
N ASP A 118 -23.91 7.86 12.53
CA ASP A 118 -25.23 8.45 12.79
C ASP A 118 -25.31 8.95 14.22
N ASP A 119 -25.54 10.25 14.39
CA ASP A 119 -25.68 10.86 15.71
C ASP A 119 -26.97 10.38 16.38
N GLY A 120 -26.90 10.18 17.71
CA GLY A 120 -28.03 9.85 18.54
C GLY A 120 -28.67 11.08 19.21
N ILE A 121 -29.75 10.84 19.93
CA ILE A 121 -30.48 11.84 20.66
C ILE A 121 -30.72 11.37 22.09
N ARG A 122 -30.29 12.17 23.06
CA ARG A 122 -30.56 11.95 24.49
C ARG A 122 -31.48 13.02 25.01
N LEU A 123 -32.53 12.60 25.67
CA LEU A 123 -33.34 13.48 26.50
C LEU A 123 -32.65 13.63 27.86
N SER A 124 -32.13 14.80 28.11
CA SER A 124 -31.50 15.18 29.37
C SER A 124 -32.51 15.93 30.22
N ILE A 125 -32.75 15.46 31.45
CA ILE A 125 -33.57 16.17 32.45
C ILE A 125 -32.59 16.93 33.35
N GLN A 126 -32.79 18.26 33.43
CA GLN A 126 -31.94 19.15 34.21
C GLN A 126 -32.67 19.67 35.46
N ASP A 127 -31.92 19.85 36.55
CA ASP A 127 -32.41 20.53 37.75
C ASP A 127 -32.46 22.05 37.54
N VAL A 128 -32.97 22.78 38.54
CA VAL A 128 -33.05 24.24 38.51
C VAL A 128 -31.69 24.93 38.36
N LYS A 129 -30.60 24.24 38.70
CA LYS A 129 -29.23 24.71 38.53
C LYS A 129 -28.60 24.24 37.21
N ARG A 130 -29.41 23.74 36.27
CA ARG A 130 -29.01 23.20 34.96
C ARG A 130 -28.08 21.96 35.04
N ARG A 131 -28.07 21.21 36.15
CA ARG A 131 -27.31 19.98 36.29
C ARG A 131 -28.15 18.81 35.81
N GLU A 132 -27.55 17.92 35.05
CA GLU A 132 -28.24 16.74 34.50
C GLU A 132 -28.62 15.75 35.61
N VAL A 133 -29.88 15.33 35.63
CA VAL A 133 -30.38 14.28 36.53
C VAL A 133 -30.27 12.94 35.78
N HIS A 134 -29.13 12.27 35.89
CA HIS A 134 -28.80 11.08 35.13
C HIS A 134 -29.81 9.92 35.28
N SER A 135 -30.42 9.74 36.48
CA SER A 135 -31.41 8.69 36.73
C SER A 135 -32.72 8.84 35.93
N ARG A 136 -32.99 10.03 35.38
CA ARG A 136 -34.18 10.33 34.59
C ARG A 136 -33.90 10.62 33.13
N SER A 137 -32.63 10.80 32.77
CA SER A 137 -32.21 11.02 31.39
C SER A 137 -32.17 9.68 30.66
N LYS A 138 -32.56 9.62 29.38
CA LYS A 138 -32.54 8.42 28.55
C LYS A 138 -32.17 8.73 27.12
N ASN A 139 -31.50 7.81 26.46
CA ASN A 139 -31.31 7.89 25.02
C ASN A 139 -32.66 7.60 24.32
N VAL A 140 -33.01 8.42 23.36
CA VAL A 140 -34.19 8.24 22.49
C VAL A 140 -33.75 7.58 21.19
N VAL A 141 -32.59 8.01 20.69
CA VAL A 141 -31.91 7.42 19.54
C VAL A 141 -30.48 7.14 19.98
N GLU A 142 -30.04 5.89 19.84
CA GLU A 142 -28.65 5.53 20.11
C GLU A 142 -27.75 6.03 18.97
N ALA A 143 -26.59 6.57 19.32
CA ALA A 143 -25.58 6.92 18.33
C ALA A 143 -24.99 5.64 17.73
N LYS A 144 -24.75 5.65 16.40
CA LYS A 144 -24.09 4.55 15.68
C LYS A 144 -22.75 5.02 15.20
N SER A 145 -21.67 4.39 15.68
CA SER A 145 -20.30 4.71 15.25
C SER A 145 -20.14 4.52 13.74
N GLY A 146 -19.28 5.34 13.15
CA GLY A 146 -18.92 5.22 11.75
C GLY A 146 -18.15 3.94 11.46
N LEU A 147 -18.05 3.61 10.17
CA LEU A 147 -17.27 2.46 9.71
C LEU A 147 -15.77 2.77 9.76
N ASN A 148 -14.98 1.78 10.14
CA ASN A 148 -13.53 1.85 10.09
C ASN A 148 -13.05 1.58 8.66
N LEU A 149 -12.09 2.38 8.21
CA LEU A 149 -11.50 2.32 6.88
C LEU A 149 -10.10 1.71 6.94
N VAL A 150 -9.90 0.59 6.26
CA VAL A 150 -8.58 -0.02 6.05
C VAL A 150 -8.08 0.36 4.66
N LEU A 151 -6.94 1.02 4.60
CA LEU A 151 -6.29 1.41 3.36
C LEU A 151 -5.42 0.28 2.79
N THR A 152 -5.05 0.38 1.51
CA THR A 152 -4.02 -0.48 0.90
C THR A 152 -2.61 -0.01 1.23
N ILE A 153 -2.46 1.21 1.74
CA ILE A 153 -1.20 1.82 2.14
C ILE A 153 -0.52 0.98 3.21
N ASP A 154 0.77 0.73 3.04
CA ASP A 154 1.64 0.17 4.07
C ASP A 154 2.39 1.30 4.78
N ARG A 155 2.22 1.41 6.09
CA ARG A 155 2.81 2.49 6.91
C ARG A 155 4.33 2.57 6.76
N ASN A 156 5.01 1.43 6.73
CA ASN A 156 6.47 1.40 6.65
C ASN A 156 6.97 1.81 5.25
N MET A 157 6.26 1.35 4.21
CA MET A 157 6.55 1.75 2.83
C MET A 157 6.32 3.25 2.63
N GLN A 158 5.24 3.79 3.19
CA GLN A 158 4.93 5.21 3.16
C GLN A 158 6.03 6.06 3.82
N GLU A 159 6.54 5.62 4.99
CA GLU A 159 7.62 6.32 5.69
C GLU A 159 8.91 6.34 4.87
N ILE A 160 9.26 5.21 4.25
CA ILE A 160 10.44 5.12 3.35
C ILE A 160 10.30 6.11 2.19
N VAL A 161 9.11 6.15 1.56
CA VAL A 161 8.83 7.03 0.42
C VAL A 161 8.91 8.50 0.83
N GLU A 162 8.22 8.90 1.90
CA GLU A 162 8.21 10.29 2.37
C GLU A 162 9.61 10.78 2.77
N LYS A 163 10.37 9.92 3.47
CA LYS A 163 11.76 10.21 3.81
C LYS A 163 12.62 10.40 2.56
N ALA A 164 12.51 9.52 1.58
CA ALA A 164 13.28 9.60 0.34
C ALA A 164 12.94 10.87 -0.46
N LEU A 165 11.67 11.30 -0.48
CA LEU A 165 11.23 12.53 -1.13
C LEU A 165 11.79 13.76 -0.41
N LYS A 166 11.68 13.82 0.92
CA LYS A 166 12.22 14.92 1.73
C LYS A 166 13.71 15.09 1.52
N ASP A 167 14.46 13.98 1.62
CA ASP A 167 15.91 13.99 1.42
C ASP A 167 16.27 14.39 -0.03
N GLY A 168 15.48 13.92 -1.02
CA GLY A 168 15.67 14.25 -2.43
C GLY A 168 15.40 15.71 -2.76
N VAL A 169 14.33 16.32 -2.21
CA VAL A 169 14.04 17.74 -2.39
C VAL A 169 15.18 18.59 -1.85
N ALA A 170 15.71 18.24 -0.68
CA ALA A 170 16.84 18.94 -0.09
C ALA A 170 18.13 18.75 -0.92
N GLU A 171 18.43 17.53 -1.39
CA GLU A 171 19.63 17.21 -2.18
C GLU A 171 19.64 17.92 -3.52
N PHE A 172 18.50 17.98 -4.21
CA PHE A 172 18.39 18.57 -5.54
C PHE A 172 17.87 20.02 -5.52
N MET A 173 17.67 20.61 -4.34
CA MET A 173 17.11 21.96 -4.17
C MET A 173 15.83 22.14 -5.01
N ALA A 174 14.99 21.12 -5.04
CA ALA A 174 13.77 21.08 -5.84
C ALA A 174 12.62 21.83 -5.15
N THR A 175 11.65 22.27 -5.94
CA THR A 175 10.45 22.93 -5.41
C THR A 175 9.52 21.94 -4.70
N SER A 176 9.37 20.75 -5.28
CA SER A 176 8.61 19.62 -4.69
C SER A 176 9.07 18.30 -5.30
N ALA A 177 8.64 17.21 -4.67
CA ALA A 177 8.76 15.88 -5.25
C ALA A 177 7.56 15.04 -4.85
N SER A 178 7.20 14.08 -5.69
CA SER A 178 6.12 13.13 -5.43
C SER A 178 6.49 11.73 -5.90
N ALA A 179 5.96 10.73 -5.20
CA ALA A 179 6.14 9.34 -5.57
C ALA A 179 4.93 8.48 -5.22
N VAL A 180 4.76 7.42 -6.00
CA VAL A 180 3.73 6.40 -5.78
C VAL A 180 4.32 5.02 -6.04
N VAL A 181 4.01 4.07 -5.16
CA VAL A 181 4.38 2.65 -5.27
C VAL A 181 3.10 1.84 -5.39
N VAL A 182 3.01 1.02 -6.43
CA VAL A 182 1.83 0.17 -6.69
C VAL A 182 2.22 -1.29 -6.86
N ASP A 183 1.32 -2.18 -6.45
CA ASP A 183 1.35 -3.59 -6.83
C ASP A 183 0.73 -3.72 -8.24
N PRO A 184 1.49 -4.16 -9.24
CA PRO A 184 1.00 -4.22 -10.62
C PRO A 184 -0.10 -5.27 -10.84
N TYR A 185 -0.20 -6.30 -10.00
CA TYR A 185 -1.15 -7.39 -10.19
C TYR A 185 -2.52 -7.10 -9.57
N THR A 186 -2.55 -6.34 -8.48
CA THR A 186 -3.78 -5.98 -7.77
C THR A 186 -4.26 -4.56 -8.07
N GLY A 187 -3.35 -3.67 -8.47
CA GLY A 187 -3.61 -2.24 -8.58
C GLY A 187 -3.60 -1.52 -7.22
N GLU A 188 -3.26 -2.22 -6.12
CA GLU A 188 -3.16 -1.62 -4.80
C GLU A 188 -2.06 -0.57 -4.75
N ILE A 189 -2.40 0.61 -4.23
CA ILE A 189 -1.44 1.66 -3.93
C ILE A 189 -0.86 1.37 -2.56
N LEU A 190 0.44 1.05 -2.52
CA LEU A 190 1.14 0.65 -1.29
C LEU A 190 1.73 1.84 -0.56
N ALA A 191 2.14 2.88 -1.30
CA ALA A 191 2.56 4.17 -0.78
C ALA A 191 2.29 5.26 -1.82
N MET A 192 1.92 6.46 -1.36
CA MET A 192 1.66 7.61 -2.23
C MET A 192 1.91 8.89 -1.45
N ALA A 193 2.88 9.70 -1.89
CA ALA A 193 3.32 10.88 -1.15
C ALA A 193 3.69 12.02 -2.08
N SER A 194 3.52 13.24 -1.56
CA SER A 194 4.05 14.47 -2.14
C SER A 194 4.77 15.27 -1.06
N TYR A 195 5.87 15.93 -1.39
CA TYR A 195 6.60 16.81 -0.49
C TYR A 195 6.70 18.21 -1.10
N PRO A 196 6.40 19.29 -0.36
CA PRO A 196 6.17 19.35 1.10
C PRO A 196 4.87 18.70 1.56
N THR A 197 4.85 18.30 2.83
CA THR A 197 3.70 17.70 3.53
C THR A 197 3.26 18.56 4.71
N PHE A 198 2.16 18.21 5.39
CA PHE A 198 1.61 18.95 6.54
C PHE A 198 1.26 18.01 7.70
N ASP A 199 1.21 18.55 8.93
CA ASP A 199 0.68 17.81 10.07
C ASP A 199 -0.81 18.15 10.27
N PRO A 200 -1.74 17.18 10.12
CA PRO A 200 -3.17 17.41 10.29
C PRO A 200 -3.57 17.79 11.73
N ASN A 201 -2.74 17.49 12.74
CA ASN A 201 -2.97 17.92 14.12
C ASN A 201 -2.67 19.41 14.31
N SER A 202 -1.90 20.04 13.43
CA SER A 202 -1.57 21.46 13.53
C SER A 202 -2.76 22.34 13.14
N LYS A 203 -3.18 23.21 14.06
CA LYS A 203 -4.30 24.16 13.83
C LYS A 203 -3.89 25.35 12.93
N ASN A 204 -2.61 25.70 12.91
CA ASN A 204 -2.12 26.95 12.32
C ASN A 204 -1.31 26.74 11.03
N GLN A 205 -1.14 25.51 10.56
CA GLN A 205 -0.40 25.23 9.35
C GLN A 205 -1.28 25.43 8.12
N GLY A 206 -0.91 26.39 7.26
CA GLY A 206 -1.51 26.52 5.94
C GLY A 206 -1.27 25.24 5.12
N VAL A 207 -2.32 24.76 4.45
CA VAL A 207 -2.29 23.48 3.71
C VAL A 207 -2.22 23.68 2.20
N ASP A 208 -1.99 24.88 1.69
CA ASP A 208 -2.08 25.22 0.27
C ASP A 208 -1.43 24.16 -0.66
N ARG A 209 -0.13 24.27 -0.91
CA ARG A 209 0.58 23.29 -1.72
C ARG A 209 0.79 21.97 -0.98
N ALA A 210 1.13 22.04 0.33
CA ALA A 210 1.40 20.85 1.15
C ALA A 210 0.19 19.92 1.28
N GLY A 211 -1.03 20.44 1.15
CA GLY A 211 -2.25 19.64 1.17
C GLY A 211 -2.60 18.95 -0.14
N LYS A 212 -1.94 19.30 -1.25
CA LYS A 212 -2.23 18.71 -2.56
C LYS A 212 -1.54 17.36 -2.71
N ASN A 213 -2.30 16.36 -3.13
CA ASN A 213 -1.75 15.08 -3.57
C ASN A 213 -1.40 15.19 -5.06
N GLU A 214 -0.15 15.54 -5.38
CA GLU A 214 0.30 15.78 -6.75
C GLU A 214 0.19 14.51 -7.63
N ILE A 215 0.15 13.32 -7.05
CA ILE A 215 0.02 12.06 -7.81
C ILE A 215 -1.31 11.99 -8.58
N VAL A 216 -2.36 12.61 -8.05
CA VAL A 216 -3.70 12.61 -8.68
C VAL A 216 -4.09 13.98 -9.23
N SER A 217 -3.57 15.07 -8.68
CA SER A 217 -3.99 16.45 -9.00
C SER A 217 -3.03 17.19 -9.94
N MET A 218 -1.84 16.65 -10.21
CA MET A 218 -0.90 17.25 -11.14
C MET A 218 -1.11 16.73 -12.55
N SER A 219 -1.20 17.65 -13.52
CA SER A 219 -1.22 17.31 -14.94
C SER A 219 0.04 17.84 -15.59
N TYR A 220 0.82 16.96 -16.25
CA TYR A 220 2.11 17.30 -16.83
C TYR A 220 2.34 16.55 -18.16
N GLU A 221 3.26 17.04 -18.99
CA GLU A 221 3.73 16.31 -20.17
C GLU A 221 4.72 15.22 -19.73
N PRO A 222 4.48 13.92 -20.05
CA PRO A 222 5.28 12.81 -19.54
C PRO A 222 6.68 12.72 -20.15
N GLY A 223 6.92 13.41 -21.27
CA GLY A 223 8.17 13.33 -21.98
C GLY A 223 8.55 11.89 -22.33
N SER A 224 9.81 11.55 -22.23
CA SER A 224 10.34 10.25 -22.64
C SER A 224 9.77 9.03 -21.92
N THR A 225 9.03 9.17 -20.82
CA THR A 225 8.32 8.04 -20.21
C THR A 225 7.15 7.56 -21.08
N PHE A 226 6.58 8.43 -21.92
CA PHE A 226 5.52 8.08 -22.85
C PHE A 226 5.97 7.15 -24.00
N LYS A 227 7.27 7.08 -24.28
CA LYS A 227 7.84 6.21 -25.33
C LYS A 227 7.44 4.74 -25.16
N VAL A 228 7.16 4.31 -23.93
CA VAL A 228 6.62 2.97 -23.63
C VAL A 228 5.26 2.75 -24.31
N ILE A 229 4.39 3.73 -24.29
CA ILE A 229 3.06 3.67 -24.94
C ILE A 229 3.21 3.69 -26.46
N THR A 230 4.14 4.47 -27.00
CA THR A 230 4.44 4.51 -28.43
C THR A 230 5.03 3.18 -28.92
N ALA A 231 5.95 2.59 -28.16
CA ALA A 231 6.49 1.25 -28.47
C ALA A 231 5.37 0.18 -28.41
N ALA A 232 4.51 0.27 -27.40
CA ALA A 232 3.35 -0.62 -27.29
C ALA A 232 2.42 -0.50 -28.51
N ALA A 233 2.14 0.71 -28.96
CA ALA A 233 1.31 0.95 -30.14
C ALA A 233 1.93 0.35 -31.41
N ALA A 234 3.24 0.47 -31.56
CA ALA A 234 3.97 -0.06 -32.70
C ALA A 234 4.00 -1.60 -32.72
N LEU A 235 4.32 -2.23 -31.59
CA LEU A 235 4.43 -3.67 -31.44
C LEU A 235 3.08 -4.39 -31.50
N GLU A 236 2.08 -3.89 -30.77
CA GLU A 236 0.76 -4.53 -30.66
C GLU A 236 0.00 -4.50 -32.00
N ASN A 237 0.18 -3.44 -32.77
CA ASN A 237 -0.44 -3.34 -34.11
C ASN A 237 0.46 -3.90 -35.24
N HIS A 238 1.60 -4.51 -34.92
CA HIS A 238 2.56 -5.08 -35.90
C HIS A 238 3.00 -4.08 -36.98
N VAL A 239 3.01 -2.78 -36.66
CA VAL A 239 3.39 -1.74 -37.60
C VAL A 239 4.91 -1.64 -37.75
N VAL A 240 5.62 -1.84 -36.63
CA VAL A 240 7.08 -1.80 -36.58
C VAL A 240 7.59 -3.09 -35.95
N SER A 241 8.50 -3.77 -36.66
CA SER A 241 9.23 -4.90 -36.11
C SER A 241 10.24 -4.43 -35.05
N PRO A 242 10.46 -5.18 -33.95
CA PRO A 242 11.47 -4.86 -32.94
C PRO A 242 12.87 -4.61 -33.53
N ASN A 243 13.21 -5.30 -34.60
CA ASN A 243 14.52 -5.25 -35.25
C ASN A 243 14.57 -4.26 -36.44
N LYS A 244 13.49 -3.51 -36.70
CA LYS A 244 13.50 -2.50 -37.75
C LYS A 244 14.48 -1.38 -37.36
N VAL A 245 15.47 -1.17 -38.21
CA VAL A 245 16.44 -0.10 -38.05
C VAL A 245 15.88 1.20 -38.63
N PHE A 246 15.97 2.26 -37.85
CA PHE A 246 15.63 3.63 -38.23
C PHE A 246 16.90 4.40 -38.46
N ALA A 247 17.00 5.05 -39.63
CA ALA A 247 18.08 5.97 -39.90
C ALA A 247 18.02 7.14 -38.92
N ASN A 248 19.17 7.47 -38.29
CA ASN A 248 19.30 8.63 -37.43
C ASN A 248 20.25 9.63 -38.09
N GLU A 249 19.68 10.64 -38.69
CA GLU A 249 20.34 11.60 -39.60
C GLU A 249 21.15 12.67 -38.83
N GLY A 250 21.75 12.29 -37.71
CA GLY A 250 22.55 13.14 -36.84
C GLY A 250 21.77 13.63 -35.62
N ARG A 251 22.12 14.80 -35.08
CA ARG A 251 21.53 15.30 -33.83
C ARG A 251 20.08 15.76 -33.99
N CYS A 252 19.70 16.23 -35.19
CA CYS A 252 18.38 16.80 -35.43
C CYS A 252 17.81 16.31 -36.76
N TRP A 253 16.57 15.91 -36.76
CA TRP A 253 15.80 15.49 -37.91
C TRP A 253 14.80 16.56 -38.31
N GLN A 254 14.76 16.88 -39.62
CA GLN A 254 13.80 17.76 -40.24
C GLN A 254 13.10 17.02 -41.37
N TRP A 255 11.83 16.71 -41.20
CA TRP A 255 11.07 15.86 -42.14
C TRP A 255 10.58 16.56 -43.40
N ASN A 256 10.60 17.89 -43.40
CA ASN A 256 10.44 18.73 -44.58
C ASN A 256 11.13 20.08 -44.37
N PRO A 257 11.47 20.83 -45.43
CA PRO A 257 12.25 22.09 -45.33
C PRO A 257 11.58 23.21 -44.52
N ARG A 258 10.25 23.13 -44.30
CA ARG A 258 9.48 24.12 -43.52
C ARG A 258 9.17 23.67 -42.11
N SER A 259 9.47 22.43 -41.78
CA SER A 259 9.20 21.89 -40.43
C SER A 259 10.22 22.41 -39.42
N GLU A 260 9.78 22.49 -38.15
CA GLU A 260 10.70 22.60 -37.05
C GLU A 260 11.50 21.30 -36.90
N LYS A 261 12.69 21.40 -36.31
CA LYS A 261 13.56 20.24 -36.09
C LYS A 261 13.16 19.50 -34.80
N ILE A 262 13.18 18.15 -34.85
CA ILE A 262 13.16 17.29 -33.67
C ILE A 262 14.62 16.87 -33.43
N CYS A 263 15.10 17.09 -32.19
CA CYS A 263 16.49 16.84 -31.86
C CYS A 263 16.62 15.82 -30.72
N ASP A 264 17.67 15.02 -30.80
CA ASP A 264 18.16 14.18 -29.70
C ASP A 264 19.19 14.96 -28.85
N THR A 265 19.45 14.48 -27.64
CA THR A 265 20.42 15.07 -26.72
C THR A 265 21.86 14.91 -27.25
N HIS A 266 22.12 13.80 -27.94
CA HIS A 266 23.40 13.45 -28.53
C HIS A 266 23.26 13.10 -30.01
N VAL A 267 24.37 13.00 -30.71
CA VAL A 267 24.42 12.43 -32.06
C VAL A 267 24.46 10.92 -31.91
N TYR A 268 23.51 10.22 -32.52
CA TYR A 268 23.45 8.77 -32.55
C TYR A 268 23.53 8.28 -33.99
N GLY A 269 23.96 7.04 -34.19
CA GLY A 269 23.82 6.31 -35.45
C GLY A 269 22.44 5.70 -35.63
N ASP A 270 22.30 4.97 -36.73
CA ASP A 270 21.10 4.17 -36.99
C ASP A 270 20.85 3.18 -35.86
N MET A 271 19.59 3.01 -35.48
CA MET A 271 19.24 2.16 -34.35
C MET A 271 17.85 1.53 -34.50
N ASP A 272 17.66 0.39 -33.89
CA ASP A 272 16.35 -0.24 -33.75
C ASP A 272 15.53 0.41 -32.61
N MET A 273 14.28 -0.02 -32.48
CA MET A 273 13.37 0.50 -31.42
C MET A 273 13.92 0.23 -30.02
N SER A 274 14.57 -0.91 -29.80
CA SER A 274 15.10 -1.29 -28.49
C SER A 274 16.26 -0.36 -28.09
N GLU A 275 17.18 -0.10 -29.00
CA GLU A 275 18.30 0.82 -28.77
C GLU A 275 17.80 2.27 -28.65
N ALA A 276 16.80 2.66 -29.46
CA ALA A 276 16.14 3.97 -29.33
C ALA A 276 15.48 4.19 -27.96
N MET A 277 14.94 3.13 -27.34
CA MET A 277 14.41 3.17 -25.97
C MET A 277 15.54 3.37 -24.96
N VAL A 278 16.66 2.65 -25.13
CA VAL A 278 17.86 2.70 -24.28
C VAL A 278 18.50 4.09 -24.29
N GLN A 279 18.72 4.64 -25.49
CA GLN A 279 19.31 5.98 -25.70
C GLN A 279 18.29 7.11 -25.54
N SER A 280 17.01 6.77 -25.47
CA SER A 280 15.90 7.73 -25.38
C SER A 280 15.81 8.67 -26.59
N SER A 281 16.04 8.18 -27.83
CA SER A 281 15.98 8.97 -29.05
C SER A 281 14.56 9.53 -29.30
N ASN A 282 14.45 10.84 -29.42
CA ASN A 282 13.22 11.52 -29.82
C ASN A 282 12.94 11.34 -31.31
N ILE A 283 14.00 11.39 -32.13
CA ILE A 283 13.93 11.26 -33.58
C ILE A 283 13.29 9.93 -33.97
N VAL A 284 13.81 8.83 -33.42
CA VAL A 284 13.30 7.49 -33.76
C VAL A 284 11.87 7.31 -33.30
N PHE A 285 11.52 7.77 -32.08
CA PHE A 285 10.16 7.68 -31.57
C PHE A 285 9.16 8.57 -32.30
N ALA A 286 9.60 9.71 -32.84
CA ALA A 286 8.77 10.52 -33.73
C ALA A 286 8.50 9.82 -35.08
N LYS A 287 9.50 9.13 -35.65
CA LYS A 287 9.36 8.30 -36.85
C LYS A 287 8.40 7.12 -36.59
N ILE A 288 8.56 6.41 -35.46
CA ILE A 288 7.65 5.33 -35.05
C ILE A 288 6.22 5.84 -34.92
N ALA A 289 5.99 6.98 -34.24
CA ALA A 289 4.65 7.54 -34.10
C ALA A 289 4.01 7.90 -35.45
N SER A 290 4.82 8.38 -36.40
CA SER A 290 4.37 8.69 -37.76
C SER A 290 3.92 7.41 -38.49
N GLU A 291 4.64 6.30 -38.37
CA GLU A 291 4.27 5.02 -38.96
C GLU A 291 3.02 4.40 -38.29
N VAL A 292 2.92 4.49 -36.96
CA VAL A 292 1.75 4.00 -36.21
C VAL A 292 0.49 4.77 -36.60
N GLY A 293 0.59 6.08 -36.77
CA GLY A 293 -0.51 6.96 -37.13
C GLY A 293 -1.41 7.36 -35.97
N ALA A 294 -2.12 8.47 -36.13
CA ALA A 294 -2.88 9.14 -35.07
C ALA A 294 -3.94 8.28 -34.40
N VAL A 295 -4.69 7.51 -35.19
CA VAL A 295 -5.78 6.66 -34.67
C VAL A 295 -5.25 5.57 -33.74
N ARG A 296 -4.18 4.85 -34.14
CA ARG A 296 -3.60 3.77 -33.33
C ARG A 296 -2.87 4.34 -32.09
N MET A 297 -2.18 5.47 -32.23
CA MET A 297 -1.53 6.15 -31.10
C MET A 297 -2.57 6.56 -30.04
N GLN A 298 -3.64 7.22 -30.42
CA GLN A 298 -4.70 7.65 -29.50
C GLN A 298 -5.41 6.45 -28.86
N LYS A 299 -5.74 5.42 -29.66
CA LYS A 299 -6.37 4.19 -29.14
C LYS A 299 -5.49 3.49 -28.11
N MET A 300 -4.18 3.40 -28.36
CA MET A 300 -3.25 2.77 -27.43
C MET A 300 -3.10 3.59 -26.14
N ALA A 301 -2.98 4.92 -26.24
CA ALA A 301 -2.94 5.78 -25.06
C ALA A 301 -4.19 5.59 -24.18
N ARG A 302 -5.39 5.54 -24.78
CA ARG A 302 -6.63 5.23 -24.06
C ARG A 302 -6.64 3.82 -23.46
N ALA A 303 -6.09 2.82 -24.15
CA ALA A 303 -6.01 1.46 -23.63
C ALA A 303 -5.22 1.42 -22.32
N PHE A 304 -4.22 2.27 -22.17
CA PHE A 304 -3.46 2.46 -20.93
C PHE A 304 -4.09 3.45 -19.93
N GLY A 305 -5.31 3.95 -20.17
CA GLY A 305 -6.02 4.85 -19.24
C GLY A 305 -5.66 6.33 -19.38
N ILE A 306 -4.88 6.73 -20.39
CA ILE A 306 -4.51 8.14 -20.58
C ILE A 306 -5.73 8.96 -21.03
N GLY A 307 -5.94 10.10 -20.38
CA GLY A 307 -7.07 10.99 -20.63
C GLY A 307 -8.38 10.55 -19.96
N GLU A 308 -8.32 9.60 -19.03
CA GLU A 308 -9.44 9.10 -18.23
C GLU A 308 -9.12 9.27 -16.75
N LYS A 309 -10.14 9.45 -15.89
CA LYS A 309 -9.94 9.38 -14.44
C LYS A 309 -9.55 7.97 -14.05
N ALA A 310 -8.55 7.85 -13.18
CA ALA A 310 -8.09 6.57 -12.68
C ALA A 310 -9.00 6.03 -11.56
N PHE A 311 -9.56 6.96 -10.74
CA PHE A 311 -10.49 6.63 -9.66
C PHE A 311 -11.92 7.05 -10.01
N ASP A 312 -12.91 6.37 -9.41
CA ASP A 312 -14.32 6.74 -9.61
C ASP A 312 -14.67 8.07 -8.93
N ASN A 313 -14.14 8.36 -7.72
CA ASN A 313 -14.56 9.47 -6.88
C ASN A 313 -13.39 10.10 -6.07
N TYR A 314 -12.19 10.18 -6.62
CA TYR A 314 -11.11 10.87 -5.92
C TYR A 314 -11.25 12.39 -6.10
N ILE A 315 -11.41 13.12 -5.00
CA ILE A 315 -11.60 14.58 -5.05
C ILE A 315 -10.31 15.27 -5.51
N GLY A 316 -10.43 16.14 -6.52
CA GLY A 316 -9.29 16.88 -7.07
C GLY A 316 -8.46 16.09 -8.08
N GLU A 317 -8.95 14.92 -8.53
CA GLU A 317 -8.30 14.17 -9.60
C GLU A 317 -8.44 14.88 -10.95
N GLU A 318 -7.29 15.05 -11.63
CA GLU A 318 -7.19 15.60 -12.98
C GLU A 318 -7.26 14.46 -14.03
N ASN A 319 -7.80 14.79 -15.23
CA ASN A 319 -7.91 13.81 -16.32
C ASN A 319 -6.67 13.76 -17.22
N GLY A 320 -5.82 14.79 -17.17
CA GLY A 320 -4.88 15.03 -18.24
C GLY A 320 -5.57 15.46 -19.55
N ARG A 321 -4.83 15.45 -20.65
CA ARG A 321 -5.37 15.77 -21.97
C ARG A 321 -4.81 14.82 -23.02
N LEU A 322 -5.68 14.09 -23.67
CA LEU A 322 -5.36 13.27 -24.82
C LEU A 322 -6.09 13.82 -26.06
N LEU A 323 -5.30 14.20 -27.06
CA LEU A 323 -5.83 14.76 -28.29
C LEU A 323 -6.59 13.71 -29.11
N THR A 324 -7.62 14.15 -29.82
CA THR A 324 -8.34 13.31 -30.78
C THR A 324 -7.47 13.05 -32.02
N PRO A 325 -7.75 12.00 -32.82
CA PRO A 325 -7.01 11.76 -34.05
C PRO A 325 -7.03 12.96 -35.03
N ALA A 326 -8.13 13.71 -35.09
CA ALA A 326 -8.23 14.91 -35.91
C ALA A 326 -7.32 16.04 -35.42
N GLU A 327 -7.23 16.24 -34.09
CA GLU A 327 -6.30 17.21 -33.51
C GLU A 327 -4.84 16.78 -33.74
N LEU A 328 -4.52 15.49 -33.63
CA LEU A 328 -3.18 14.94 -33.85
C LEU A 328 -2.69 15.09 -35.29
N THR A 329 -3.62 15.16 -36.24
CA THR A 329 -3.31 15.32 -37.68
C THR A 329 -3.49 16.74 -38.20
N ARG A 330 -3.88 17.67 -37.31
CA ARG A 330 -4.12 19.08 -37.68
C ARG A 330 -2.88 19.76 -38.21
N ASP A 331 -1.74 19.40 -37.66
CA ASP A 331 -0.43 19.81 -38.15
C ASP A 331 0.49 18.59 -38.26
N ASP A 332 1.57 18.72 -39.00
CA ASP A 332 2.51 17.63 -39.27
C ASP A 332 3.48 17.33 -38.11
N ARG A 333 3.43 18.10 -37.03
CA ARG A 333 4.33 18.00 -35.86
C ARG A 333 3.70 17.28 -34.67
N THR A 334 2.45 17.58 -34.37
CA THR A 334 1.77 17.16 -33.13
C THR A 334 1.81 15.65 -32.90
N LEU A 335 1.51 14.84 -33.92
CA LEU A 335 1.62 13.39 -33.83
C LEU A 335 3.07 12.92 -33.54
N LYS A 336 4.05 13.54 -34.20
CA LYS A 336 5.46 13.21 -34.04
C LYS A 336 5.95 13.50 -32.63
N THR A 337 5.56 14.65 -32.07
CA THR A 337 5.95 15.04 -30.70
C THR A 337 5.22 14.23 -29.64
N MET A 338 3.98 13.79 -29.90
CA MET A 338 3.28 12.83 -29.04
C MET A 338 4.08 11.51 -28.91
N GLY A 339 4.78 11.08 -29.95
CA GLY A 339 5.59 9.87 -29.94
C GLY A 339 6.64 9.82 -28.83
N PHE A 340 7.09 10.96 -28.34
CA PHE A 340 8.03 11.04 -27.22
C PHE A 340 7.50 11.85 -26.02
N GLY A 341 6.14 12.00 -25.94
CA GLY A 341 5.43 12.46 -24.74
C GLY A 341 5.24 13.96 -24.62
N HIS A 342 5.29 14.71 -25.74
CA HIS A 342 4.82 16.08 -25.83
C HIS A 342 3.43 16.12 -26.49
N ALA A 343 2.73 17.24 -26.43
CA ALA A 343 1.37 17.39 -26.93
C ALA A 343 0.34 16.39 -26.31
N VAL A 344 0.69 15.80 -25.18
CA VAL A 344 -0.18 14.96 -24.32
C VAL A 344 0.07 15.34 -22.88
N SER A 345 -0.96 15.45 -22.08
CA SER A 345 -0.84 15.75 -20.65
C SER A 345 -1.45 14.60 -19.86
N VAL A 346 -0.75 14.15 -18.86
CA VAL A 346 -1.08 12.96 -18.06
C VAL A 346 -1.01 13.27 -16.57
N THR A 347 -1.66 12.46 -15.75
CA THR A 347 -1.40 12.46 -14.31
C THR A 347 -0.37 11.40 -13.92
N PRO A 348 0.38 11.59 -12.81
CA PRO A 348 1.31 10.58 -12.32
C PRO A 348 0.66 9.22 -12.09
N ILE A 349 -0.58 9.18 -11.57
CA ILE A 349 -1.31 7.92 -11.38
C ILE A 349 -1.60 7.21 -12.72
N GLN A 350 -1.97 7.93 -13.77
CA GLN A 350 -2.16 7.33 -15.09
C GLN A 350 -0.86 6.68 -15.59
N MET A 351 0.27 7.36 -15.44
CA MET A 351 1.56 6.83 -15.90
C MET A 351 2.03 5.62 -15.11
N VAL A 352 1.92 5.63 -13.78
CA VAL A 352 2.33 4.47 -12.99
C VAL A 352 1.45 3.26 -13.29
N MET A 353 0.13 3.45 -13.48
CA MET A 353 -0.78 2.35 -13.84
C MET A 353 -0.52 1.82 -15.26
N ALA A 354 -0.12 2.67 -16.21
CA ALA A 354 0.30 2.22 -17.54
C ALA A 354 1.55 1.32 -17.46
N TYR A 355 2.53 1.67 -16.61
CA TYR A 355 3.71 0.84 -16.38
C TYR A 355 3.37 -0.43 -15.58
N ALA A 356 2.43 -0.36 -14.64
CA ALA A 356 1.91 -1.53 -13.94
C ALA A 356 1.27 -2.52 -14.93
N ALA A 357 0.54 -2.03 -15.94
CA ALA A 357 0.02 -2.88 -17.01
C ALA A 357 1.13 -3.56 -17.82
N ILE A 358 2.24 -2.88 -18.09
CA ILE A 358 3.41 -3.52 -18.72
C ILE A 358 4.04 -4.57 -17.80
N ALA A 359 4.11 -4.30 -16.50
CA ALA A 359 4.69 -5.19 -15.51
C ALA A 359 3.90 -6.50 -15.35
N ASN A 360 2.58 -6.46 -15.37
CA ASN A 360 1.69 -7.60 -15.12
C ASN A 360 1.26 -8.37 -16.39
N GLY A 361 1.92 -8.15 -17.53
CA GLY A 361 1.60 -8.86 -18.77
C GLY A 361 0.46 -8.23 -19.59
N GLY A 362 0.19 -6.94 -19.42
CA GLY A 362 -0.67 -6.14 -20.29
C GLY A 362 -2.07 -5.83 -19.77
N LYS A 363 -2.35 -6.07 -18.49
CA LYS A 363 -3.65 -5.83 -17.85
C LYS A 363 -3.67 -4.47 -17.16
N LEU A 364 -4.53 -3.56 -17.58
CA LEU A 364 -4.77 -2.33 -16.85
C LEU A 364 -5.67 -2.61 -15.65
N MET A 365 -5.10 -2.55 -14.45
CA MET A 365 -5.84 -2.69 -13.19
C MET A 365 -6.39 -1.35 -12.73
N ARG A 366 -7.53 -1.39 -12.03
CA ARG A 366 -8.05 -0.20 -11.33
C ARG A 366 -7.15 0.13 -10.15
N PRO A 367 -6.66 1.37 -10.01
CA PRO A 367 -5.91 1.75 -8.80
C PRO A 367 -6.82 1.67 -7.57
N GLN A 368 -6.30 1.06 -6.52
CA GLN A 368 -7.03 0.79 -5.29
C GLN A 368 -6.30 1.38 -4.10
N ILE A 369 -7.00 2.20 -3.31
CA ILE A 369 -6.47 2.81 -2.08
C ILE A 369 -7.24 2.34 -0.84
N VAL A 370 -8.46 1.84 -1.02
CA VAL A 370 -9.27 1.24 0.04
C VAL A 370 -9.21 -0.28 -0.09
N LYS A 371 -8.80 -0.94 0.99
CA LYS A 371 -8.75 -2.41 1.07
C LYS A 371 -10.09 -2.98 1.55
N GLU A 372 -10.59 -2.47 2.68
CA GLU A 372 -11.84 -2.96 3.26
C GLU A 372 -12.45 -1.96 4.24
N TRP A 373 -13.71 -2.16 4.52
CA TRP A 373 -14.48 -1.48 5.56
C TRP A 373 -14.78 -2.45 6.69
N ARG A 374 -14.67 -1.98 7.93
CA ARG A 374 -15.00 -2.75 9.14
C ARG A 374 -16.01 -2.00 9.99
N ASN A 375 -16.83 -2.74 10.72
CA ASN A 375 -17.69 -2.14 11.74
C ASN A 375 -16.87 -1.80 13.02
N SER A 376 -17.53 -1.21 14.01
CA SER A 376 -16.91 -0.86 15.30
C SER A 376 -16.38 -2.07 16.09
N ASN A 377 -16.88 -3.28 15.79
CA ASN A 377 -16.41 -4.53 16.41
C ASN A 377 -15.18 -5.13 15.69
N GLY A 378 -14.77 -4.55 14.56
CA GLY A 378 -13.67 -5.05 13.75
C GLY A 378 -14.06 -6.05 12.66
N ASP A 379 -15.35 -6.42 12.53
CA ASP A 379 -15.83 -7.33 11.49
C ASP A 379 -15.79 -6.66 10.11
N VAL A 380 -15.39 -7.40 9.10
CA VAL A 380 -15.34 -6.92 7.72
C VAL A 380 -16.76 -6.78 7.17
N VAL A 381 -17.17 -5.55 6.88
CA VAL A 381 -18.46 -5.22 6.26
C VAL A 381 -18.39 -5.31 4.74
N LYS A 382 -17.27 -4.83 4.17
CA LYS A 382 -17.05 -4.84 2.72
C LYS A 382 -15.56 -4.91 2.42
N ARG A 383 -15.17 -5.85 1.55
CA ARG A 383 -13.82 -5.93 0.98
C ARG A 383 -13.86 -5.46 -0.46
N ILE A 384 -12.81 -4.76 -0.89
CA ILE A 384 -12.66 -4.31 -2.27
C ILE A 384 -11.69 -5.29 -2.95
N GLU A 385 -12.19 -5.99 -3.95
CA GLU A 385 -11.38 -6.94 -4.70
C GLU A 385 -10.64 -6.25 -5.86
N PRO A 386 -9.44 -6.73 -6.24
CA PRO A 386 -8.72 -6.24 -7.41
C PRO A 386 -9.57 -6.34 -8.67
N MET A 387 -9.55 -5.28 -9.49
CA MET A 387 -10.36 -5.21 -10.70
C MET A 387 -9.52 -4.92 -11.94
N GLU A 388 -9.53 -5.83 -12.90
CA GLU A 388 -9.01 -5.58 -14.25
C GLU A 388 -10.01 -4.70 -15.01
N ILE A 389 -9.57 -3.52 -15.46
CA ILE A 389 -10.40 -2.64 -16.29
C ILE A 389 -10.46 -3.19 -17.72
N ARG A 390 -9.28 -3.53 -18.27
CA ARG A 390 -9.11 -4.06 -19.64
C ARG A 390 -7.70 -4.58 -19.85
N ARG A 391 -7.52 -5.39 -20.86
CA ARG A 391 -6.19 -5.72 -21.39
C ARG A 391 -5.76 -4.61 -22.36
N ALA A 392 -4.68 -3.91 -22.01
CA ALA A 392 -4.13 -2.83 -22.84
C ALA A 392 -3.28 -3.37 -24.00
N VAL A 393 -2.47 -4.40 -23.73
CA VAL A 393 -1.61 -5.06 -24.72
C VAL A 393 -1.51 -6.56 -24.43
N SER A 394 -1.00 -7.32 -25.41
CA SER A 394 -0.68 -8.73 -25.26
C SER A 394 0.51 -8.93 -24.31
N GLU A 395 0.59 -10.11 -23.70
CA GLU A 395 1.71 -10.50 -22.84
C GLU A 395 3.05 -10.45 -23.58
N LYS A 396 3.07 -10.83 -24.86
CA LYS A 396 4.25 -10.77 -25.73
C LYS A 396 4.76 -9.34 -25.89
N THR A 397 3.85 -8.37 -26.14
CA THR A 397 4.20 -6.96 -26.24
C THR A 397 4.72 -6.43 -24.90
N ALA A 398 4.03 -6.74 -23.79
CA ALA A 398 4.46 -6.36 -22.46
C ALA A 398 5.85 -6.92 -22.10
N ALA A 399 6.11 -8.20 -22.37
CA ALA A 399 7.42 -8.82 -22.15
C ALA A 399 8.53 -8.17 -22.98
N SER A 400 8.25 -7.83 -24.25
CA SER A 400 9.22 -7.13 -25.10
C SER A 400 9.58 -5.76 -24.53
N ILE A 401 8.60 -5.02 -24.03
CA ILE A 401 8.83 -3.70 -23.42
C ILE A 401 9.59 -3.84 -22.09
N ARG A 402 9.28 -4.83 -21.24
CA ARG A 402 10.04 -5.07 -19.98
C ARG A 402 11.52 -5.30 -20.28
N LYS A 403 11.85 -6.09 -21.30
CA LYS A 403 13.24 -6.29 -21.75
C LYS A 403 13.93 -4.99 -22.15
N MET A 404 13.23 -4.11 -22.88
CA MET A 404 13.76 -2.79 -23.23
C MET A 404 14.00 -1.95 -21.98
N LEU A 405 13.04 -1.91 -21.03
CA LEU A 405 13.15 -1.16 -19.78
C LEU A 405 14.29 -1.66 -18.88
N ASN A 406 14.54 -2.96 -18.86
CA ASN A 406 15.71 -3.55 -18.19
C ASN A 406 17.01 -2.97 -18.79
N ARG A 407 17.13 -2.97 -20.13
CA ARG A 407 18.31 -2.43 -20.82
C ARG A 407 18.54 -0.93 -20.54
N VAL A 408 17.49 -0.12 -20.40
CA VAL A 408 17.58 1.31 -20.06
C VAL A 408 18.34 1.54 -18.74
N VAL A 409 18.08 0.69 -17.74
CA VAL A 409 18.74 0.78 -16.43
C VAL A 409 20.16 0.18 -16.48
N ASN A 410 20.35 -0.94 -17.15
CA ASN A 410 21.63 -1.65 -17.10
C ASN A 410 22.67 -1.10 -18.07
N SER A 411 22.25 -0.55 -19.21
CA SER A 411 23.17 -0.05 -20.25
C SER A 411 22.83 1.32 -20.85
N GLY A 412 21.73 1.95 -20.40
CA GLY A 412 21.21 3.18 -20.99
C GLY A 412 21.29 4.41 -20.10
N THR A 413 20.31 5.31 -20.32
CA THR A 413 20.23 6.62 -19.67
C THR A 413 20.01 6.58 -18.15
N ALA A 414 19.64 5.44 -17.60
CA ALA A 414 19.34 5.25 -16.19
C ALA A 414 20.36 4.38 -15.42
N LYS A 415 21.60 4.26 -15.89
CA LYS A 415 22.66 3.45 -15.22
C LYS A 415 22.85 3.75 -13.74
N LYS A 416 22.64 5.00 -13.30
CA LYS A 416 22.77 5.41 -11.90
C LYS A 416 21.61 4.95 -11.00
N VAL A 417 20.57 4.36 -11.58
CA VAL A 417 19.46 3.75 -10.85
C VAL A 417 19.81 2.35 -10.36
N ALA A 418 20.70 1.65 -11.08
CA ALA A 418 21.16 0.32 -10.67
C ALA A 418 21.76 0.39 -9.26
N SER A 419 21.30 -0.50 -8.38
CA SER A 419 21.78 -0.58 -7.00
C SER A 419 22.97 -1.52 -6.90
N GLN A 420 24.08 -1.05 -6.36
CA GLN A 420 25.23 -1.89 -6.04
C GLN A 420 25.00 -2.74 -4.76
N LYS A 421 24.03 -2.35 -3.94
CA LYS A 421 23.68 -3.05 -2.70
C LYS A 421 22.74 -4.23 -2.92
N LEU A 422 21.93 -4.16 -3.98
CA LEU A 422 20.93 -5.17 -4.35
C LEU A 422 21.41 -5.90 -5.62
N ASN A 423 22.59 -6.53 -5.56
CA ASN A 423 23.25 -7.13 -6.71
C ASN A 423 22.39 -8.14 -7.49
N ASP A 424 21.49 -8.84 -6.79
CA ASP A 424 20.61 -9.86 -7.34
C ASP A 424 19.26 -9.29 -7.83
N VAL A 425 19.00 -8.00 -7.61
CA VAL A 425 17.75 -7.35 -8.03
C VAL A 425 18.01 -6.40 -9.19
N LEU A 426 17.65 -6.83 -10.39
CA LEU A 426 17.71 -6.00 -11.58
C LEU A 426 16.47 -5.10 -11.66
N PHE A 427 16.68 -3.81 -11.74
CA PHE A 427 15.61 -2.84 -12.00
C PHE A 427 15.42 -2.64 -13.51
N GLY A 428 14.17 -2.39 -13.90
CA GLY A 428 13.81 -1.87 -15.20
C GLY A 428 13.21 -0.47 -15.05
N GLY A 429 13.17 0.34 -16.10
CA GLY A 429 12.48 1.61 -16.01
C GLY A 429 12.83 2.60 -17.10
N LYS A 430 12.25 3.80 -17.01
CA LYS A 430 12.44 4.87 -17.98
C LYS A 430 12.53 6.23 -17.32
N THR A 431 13.50 7.00 -17.75
CA THR A 431 13.66 8.42 -17.37
C THR A 431 12.76 9.30 -18.22
N GLY A 432 12.24 10.35 -17.62
CA GLY A 432 11.58 11.45 -18.28
C GLY A 432 12.18 12.78 -17.84
N THR A 433 12.12 13.74 -18.74
CA THR A 433 12.40 15.15 -18.48
C THR A 433 11.48 15.93 -19.37
N ALA A 434 10.66 16.79 -18.79
CA ALA A 434 9.72 17.62 -19.52
C ALA A 434 9.88 19.07 -19.10
N GLU A 435 10.02 19.95 -20.09
CA GLU A 435 10.00 21.40 -19.88
C GLU A 435 8.57 21.84 -19.56
N LYS A 436 8.40 22.76 -18.62
CA LYS A 436 7.08 23.29 -18.29
C LYS A 436 6.63 24.32 -19.32
N TYR A 437 5.40 24.18 -19.78
CA TYR A 437 4.81 25.18 -20.65
C TYR A 437 4.32 26.38 -19.82
N ASN A 438 4.92 27.54 -20.05
CA ASN A 438 4.49 28.79 -19.45
C ASN A 438 3.34 29.38 -20.29
N ARG A 439 2.14 29.49 -19.68
CA ARG A 439 0.94 30.00 -20.35
C ARG A 439 1.00 31.50 -20.66
N GLU A 440 1.77 32.26 -19.87
CA GLU A 440 1.91 33.71 -20.02
C GLU A 440 2.80 34.03 -21.23
N THR A 441 3.96 33.39 -21.30
CA THR A 441 4.92 33.57 -22.41
C THR A 441 4.57 32.73 -23.63
N ARG A 442 3.59 31.80 -23.53
CA ARG A 442 3.21 30.81 -24.54
C ARG A 442 4.38 30.02 -25.10
N SER A 443 5.36 29.73 -24.24
CA SER A 443 6.59 29.02 -24.61
C SER A 443 6.99 28.01 -23.52
N TYR A 444 7.81 27.04 -23.91
CA TYR A 444 8.43 26.15 -22.93
C TYR A 444 9.56 26.89 -22.18
N ASP A 445 9.54 26.75 -20.84
CA ASP A 445 10.58 27.32 -20.00
C ASP A 445 11.71 26.28 -19.81
N ARG A 446 12.85 26.52 -20.39
CA ARG A 446 14.02 25.65 -20.29
C ARG A 446 14.59 25.55 -18.87
N ASN A 447 14.30 26.54 -18.03
CA ASN A 447 14.78 26.58 -16.66
C ASN A 447 13.80 25.93 -15.68
N SER A 448 12.57 25.62 -16.11
CA SER A 448 11.55 24.99 -15.30
C SER A 448 11.17 23.64 -15.88
N GLN A 449 11.58 22.58 -15.19
CA GLN A 449 11.46 21.21 -15.69
C GLN A 449 10.88 20.27 -14.63
N VAL A 450 10.19 19.24 -15.10
CA VAL A 450 9.79 18.08 -14.28
C VAL A 450 10.70 16.92 -14.66
N ALA A 451 11.53 16.49 -13.73
CA ALA A 451 12.34 15.30 -13.86
C ALA A 451 11.58 14.09 -13.33
N SER A 452 11.52 13.00 -14.10
CA SER A 452 10.77 11.81 -13.71
C SER A 452 11.54 10.51 -13.92
N PHE A 453 11.18 9.51 -13.14
CA PHE A 453 11.58 8.12 -13.33
C PHE A 453 10.44 7.19 -12.97
N ILE A 454 10.15 6.23 -13.87
CA ILE A 454 9.20 5.15 -13.57
C ILE A 454 9.95 3.84 -13.68
N GLY A 455 9.96 3.09 -12.59
CA GLY A 455 10.73 1.86 -12.47
C GLY A 455 9.91 0.64 -12.06
N LEU A 456 10.40 -0.50 -12.52
CA LEU A 456 9.93 -1.83 -12.19
C LEU A 456 10.95 -2.49 -11.27
N ALA A 457 10.50 -3.07 -10.17
CA ALA A 457 11.35 -3.69 -9.16
C ALA A 457 10.77 -5.04 -8.69
N PRO A 458 11.38 -6.18 -9.04
CA PRO A 458 12.42 -6.38 -10.07
C PRO A 458 11.92 -6.07 -11.48
N SER A 459 12.82 -6.03 -12.47
CA SER A 459 12.47 -5.83 -13.90
C SER A 459 11.71 -7.02 -14.49
N GLU A 460 12.00 -8.22 -14.00
CA GLU A 460 11.27 -9.47 -14.25
C GLU A 460 10.60 -9.89 -12.95
N ASP A 461 9.44 -10.54 -13.01
CA ASP A 461 8.59 -10.87 -11.87
C ASP A 461 8.34 -9.64 -10.96
N THR A 462 7.98 -8.56 -11.60
CA THR A 462 7.85 -7.24 -10.97
C THR A 462 6.90 -7.28 -9.78
N ARG A 463 7.41 -6.93 -8.58
CA ARG A 463 6.61 -6.82 -7.36
C ARG A 463 6.08 -5.41 -7.15
N TYR A 464 6.87 -4.43 -7.53
CA TYR A 464 6.55 -3.02 -7.31
C TYR A 464 6.79 -2.21 -8.58
N VAL A 465 5.86 -1.34 -8.90
CA VAL A 465 6.07 -0.28 -9.88
C VAL A 465 6.06 1.04 -9.12
N CYS A 466 7.13 1.82 -9.30
CA CYS A 466 7.28 3.08 -8.59
C CYS A 466 7.55 4.22 -9.58
N LEU A 467 6.77 5.27 -9.46
CA LEU A 467 7.00 6.54 -10.16
C LEU A 467 7.53 7.56 -9.15
N VAL A 468 8.56 8.29 -9.55
CA VAL A 468 9.10 9.45 -8.83
C VAL A 468 9.11 10.65 -9.78
N LEU A 469 8.59 11.77 -9.30
CA LEU A 469 8.63 13.08 -9.94
C LEU A 469 9.42 14.05 -9.06
N VAL A 470 10.23 14.91 -9.67
CA VAL A 470 10.95 16.00 -9.01
C VAL A 470 10.68 17.27 -9.78
N ASP A 471 10.11 18.25 -9.10
CA ASP A 471 9.67 19.52 -9.68
C ASP A 471 10.74 20.58 -9.52
N ASP A 472 11.19 21.16 -10.63
CA ASP A 472 12.20 22.22 -10.68
C ASP A 472 13.50 21.91 -9.90
N PRO A 473 14.16 20.75 -10.12
CA PRO A 473 15.43 20.47 -9.49
C PRO A 473 16.51 21.44 -9.99
N GLN A 474 17.35 21.94 -9.09
CA GLN A 474 18.43 22.87 -9.46
C GLN A 474 19.70 22.13 -9.87
N GLY A 475 20.41 22.66 -10.86
CA GLY A 475 21.70 22.17 -11.33
C GLY A 475 21.67 20.89 -12.18
N LYS A 476 20.95 19.87 -11.78
CA LYS A 476 20.78 18.61 -12.52
C LYS A 476 19.30 18.41 -12.84
N HIS A 477 18.94 18.54 -14.11
CA HIS A 477 17.53 18.51 -14.54
C HIS A 477 17.08 17.16 -15.13
N VAL A 478 18.00 16.21 -15.33
CA VAL A 478 17.72 14.95 -16.01
C VAL A 478 17.18 13.92 -15.04
N GLY A 479 16.05 13.30 -15.36
CA GLY A 479 15.37 12.31 -14.50
C GLY A 479 16.24 11.15 -14.01
N GLY A 480 17.20 10.68 -14.81
CA GLY A 480 18.16 9.66 -14.42
C GLY A 480 19.19 10.11 -13.36
N LEU A 481 19.35 11.43 -13.15
CA LEU A 481 20.29 12.01 -12.19
C LEU A 481 19.61 12.60 -10.95
N THR A 482 18.27 12.68 -10.94
CA THR A 482 17.46 13.26 -9.86
C THR A 482 16.40 12.24 -9.38
N ALA A 483 15.33 12.01 -10.15
CA ALA A 483 14.27 11.09 -9.80
C ALA A 483 14.76 9.63 -9.68
N GLY A 484 15.70 9.20 -10.53
CA GLY A 484 16.29 7.86 -10.50
C GLY A 484 16.97 7.49 -9.18
N PRO A 485 17.88 8.31 -8.63
CA PRO A 485 18.48 8.10 -7.31
C PRO A 485 17.46 8.04 -6.17
N ILE A 486 16.38 8.82 -6.23
CA ILE A 486 15.30 8.76 -5.23
C ILE A 486 14.56 7.41 -5.35
N PHE A 487 14.21 6.99 -6.58
CA PHE A 487 13.62 5.66 -6.82
C PHE A 487 14.51 4.54 -6.24
N ARG A 488 15.83 4.56 -6.54
CA ARG A 488 16.77 3.59 -5.99
C ARG A 488 16.74 3.58 -4.46
N ARG A 489 16.74 4.75 -3.82
CA ARG A 489 16.69 4.89 -2.35
C ARG A 489 15.40 4.30 -1.78
N ILE A 490 14.26 4.52 -2.45
CA ILE A 490 12.97 3.92 -2.08
C ILE A 490 13.06 2.39 -2.18
N MET A 491 13.54 1.85 -3.30
CA MET A 491 13.61 0.40 -3.49
C MET A 491 14.60 -0.25 -2.53
N GLU A 492 15.79 0.32 -2.34
CA GLU A 492 16.75 -0.15 -1.33
C GLU A 492 16.11 -0.15 0.07
N GLY A 493 15.39 0.92 0.43
CA GLY A 493 14.67 0.98 1.70
C GLY A 493 13.64 -0.14 1.86
N ILE A 494 12.83 -0.41 0.84
CA ILE A 494 11.82 -1.48 0.85
C ILE A 494 12.48 -2.86 0.94
N TYR A 495 13.49 -3.15 0.12
CA TYR A 495 14.14 -4.46 0.08
C TYR A 495 14.97 -4.77 1.34
N TYR A 496 15.51 -3.74 2.01
CA TYR A 496 16.24 -3.93 3.27
C TYR A 496 15.35 -3.87 4.51
N HIS A 497 14.08 -3.48 4.37
CA HIS A 497 13.17 -3.43 5.52
C HIS A 497 12.71 -4.83 5.91
N PRO A 498 12.92 -5.27 7.17
CA PRO A 498 12.66 -6.66 7.59
C PRO A 498 11.20 -7.12 7.36
N ALA A 499 10.23 -6.19 7.46
CA ALA A 499 8.83 -6.50 7.30
C ALA A 499 8.32 -6.39 5.84
N LEU A 500 9.08 -5.76 4.93
CA LEU A 500 8.66 -5.47 3.56
C LEU A 500 9.42 -6.29 2.52
N SER A 501 10.62 -6.76 2.88
CA SER A 501 11.54 -7.40 1.95
C SER A 501 10.90 -8.62 1.29
N PRO A 502 10.82 -8.67 -0.05
CA PRO A 502 10.43 -9.90 -0.77
C PRO A 502 11.38 -11.06 -0.48
N LEU A 503 12.64 -10.76 -0.12
CA LEU A 503 13.62 -11.75 0.32
C LEU A 503 13.22 -12.36 1.67
N SER A 504 12.68 -11.57 2.60
CA SER A 504 12.15 -12.09 3.87
C SER A 504 10.87 -12.89 3.67
N TYR A 505 10.06 -12.54 2.67
CA TYR A 505 8.87 -13.31 2.30
C TYR A 505 9.26 -14.68 1.74
N ASN A 506 10.29 -14.75 0.89
CA ASN A 506 10.84 -16.02 0.41
C ASN A 506 11.47 -16.85 1.55
N LEU A 507 12.16 -16.20 2.49
CA LEU A 507 12.68 -16.84 3.71
C LEU A 507 11.55 -17.23 4.68
N ALA A 508 10.48 -16.45 4.78
CA ALA A 508 9.32 -16.77 5.60
C ALA A 508 8.41 -17.82 4.94
N GLN A 509 8.31 -17.83 3.61
CA GLN A 509 7.68 -18.94 2.87
C GLN A 509 8.55 -20.19 2.88
N ALA A 510 9.85 -20.07 2.72
CA ALA A 510 10.77 -21.18 2.92
C ALA A 510 10.70 -21.73 4.37
N LYS A 511 10.58 -20.86 5.38
CA LYS A 511 10.28 -21.28 6.74
C LYS A 511 8.85 -21.79 6.95
N LYS A 512 7.88 -21.36 6.16
CA LYS A 512 6.48 -21.83 6.24
C LYS A 512 6.25 -23.13 5.47
N VAL A 513 7.13 -23.43 4.49
CA VAL A 513 7.10 -24.69 3.72
C VAL A 513 7.82 -25.81 4.46
N SER A 514 8.67 -25.52 5.45
CA SER A 514 9.26 -26.55 6.31
C SER A 514 8.38 -26.83 7.54
N THR A 515 7.16 -27.31 7.34
CA THR A 515 6.42 -28.04 8.40
C THR A 515 6.79 -29.52 8.41
N CYS A 516 7.77 -29.92 7.61
CA CYS A 516 8.32 -31.25 7.60
C CYS A 516 9.41 -31.36 8.67
N ASP A 517 9.02 -31.78 9.86
CA ASP A 517 9.93 -32.08 10.98
C ASP A 517 10.10 -33.61 11.13
N GLU A 518 10.14 -34.30 9.95
CA GLU A 518 10.20 -35.75 9.90
C GLU A 518 11.65 -36.24 9.85
N ASN A 519 11.90 -37.35 10.53
CA ASN A 519 13.21 -38.00 10.52
C ASN A 519 13.18 -39.20 9.58
N PHE A 520 13.90 -39.08 8.46
CA PHE A 520 14.02 -40.11 7.43
C PHE A 520 15.21 -41.06 7.64
N MET A 521 16.03 -40.78 8.66
CA MET A 521 17.24 -41.56 8.91
C MET A 521 16.97 -43.05 9.11
N GLY A 522 17.72 -43.87 8.39
CA GLY A 522 17.62 -45.35 8.46
C GLY A 522 16.44 -45.95 7.68
N MET A 523 15.56 -45.12 7.10
CA MET A 523 14.47 -45.60 6.25
C MET A 523 15.00 -46.10 4.90
N THR A 524 14.27 -47.07 4.28
CA THR A 524 14.52 -47.36 2.88
C THR A 524 14.09 -46.19 2.02
N VAL A 525 14.67 -46.03 0.83
CA VAL A 525 14.29 -44.98 -0.12
C VAL A 525 12.77 -44.94 -0.32
N GLU A 526 12.17 -46.11 -0.54
CA GLU A 526 10.72 -46.26 -0.77
C GLU A 526 9.87 -45.84 0.45
N ALA A 527 10.32 -46.13 1.67
CA ALA A 527 9.65 -45.73 2.91
C ALA A 527 9.78 -44.21 3.17
N ALA A 528 10.95 -43.66 2.87
CA ALA A 528 11.21 -42.21 2.99
C ALA A 528 10.37 -41.41 1.98
N GLU A 529 10.26 -41.86 0.73
CA GLU A 529 9.38 -41.26 -0.28
C GLU A 529 7.90 -41.30 0.12
N LYS A 530 7.41 -42.45 0.61
CA LYS A 530 6.04 -42.61 1.07
C LYS A 530 5.71 -41.69 2.24
N LEU A 531 6.63 -41.61 3.21
CA LEU A 531 6.43 -40.73 4.37
C LEU A 531 6.49 -39.27 3.95
N ALA A 532 7.44 -38.88 3.10
CA ALA A 532 7.56 -37.53 2.57
C ALA A 532 6.27 -37.12 1.85
N HIS A 533 5.77 -37.96 0.94
CA HIS A 533 4.53 -37.68 0.22
C HIS A 533 3.31 -37.60 1.15
N ALA A 534 3.20 -38.49 2.15
CA ALA A 534 2.11 -38.48 3.12
C ALA A 534 2.10 -37.24 4.01
N LYS A 535 3.26 -36.65 4.25
CA LYS A 535 3.45 -35.45 5.08
C LYS A 535 3.58 -34.15 4.27
N GLY A 536 3.51 -34.23 2.94
CA GLY A 536 3.66 -33.07 2.06
C GLY A 536 5.07 -32.49 2.03
N CYS A 537 6.08 -33.32 2.31
CA CYS A 537 7.50 -32.97 2.25
C CYS A 537 8.07 -33.27 0.88
N SER A 538 8.98 -32.42 0.40
CA SER A 538 9.80 -32.69 -0.78
C SER A 538 11.17 -33.21 -0.36
N VAL A 539 11.61 -34.33 -0.94
CA VAL A 539 12.90 -34.95 -0.63
C VAL A 539 13.68 -35.20 -1.92
N VAL A 540 14.98 -34.99 -1.87
CA VAL A 540 15.92 -35.33 -2.94
C VAL A 540 16.90 -36.36 -2.39
N PHE A 541 17.17 -37.42 -3.16
CA PHE A 541 18.13 -38.47 -2.80
C PHE A 541 19.44 -38.26 -3.52
N GLU A 542 20.56 -38.41 -2.79
CA GLU A 542 21.91 -38.34 -3.33
C GLU A 542 22.69 -39.57 -2.87
N GLY A 543 23.49 -40.17 -3.75
CA GLY A 543 24.30 -41.37 -3.51
C GLY A 543 23.65 -42.65 -3.96
N GLU A 544 24.39 -43.78 -3.82
CA GLU A 544 23.95 -45.15 -4.15
C GLU A 544 23.76 -45.97 -2.87
N GLY A 545 22.59 -46.59 -2.72
CA GLY A 545 22.26 -47.41 -1.57
C GLY A 545 20.75 -47.60 -1.41
N ASP A 546 20.36 -48.43 -0.44
CA ASP A 546 18.96 -48.78 -0.20
C ASP A 546 18.31 -47.99 0.93
N ARG A 547 19.10 -47.20 1.68
CA ARG A 547 18.64 -46.47 2.86
C ARG A 547 19.27 -45.11 3.05
N VAL A 548 18.52 -44.25 3.74
CA VAL A 548 18.95 -42.90 4.15
C VAL A 548 19.99 -43.02 5.27
N ILE A 549 21.22 -42.54 5.00
CA ILE A 549 22.33 -42.52 5.93
C ILE A 549 22.65 -41.12 6.48
N SER A 550 22.18 -40.06 5.82
CA SER A 550 22.30 -38.70 6.23
C SER A 550 21.06 -37.91 5.80
N GLN A 551 20.66 -36.96 6.61
CA GLN A 551 19.55 -36.07 6.34
C GLN A 551 20.02 -34.63 6.61
N ARG A 552 19.85 -33.75 5.61
CA ARG A 552 20.11 -32.32 5.73
C ARG A 552 18.86 -31.54 5.41
N SER A 553 18.52 -30.60 6.26
CA SER A 553 17.44 -29.62 6.04
C SER A 553 17.94 -28.32 5.42
N ASP A 554 19.15 -28.32 4.85
CA ASP A 554 19.77 -27.14 4.27
C ASP A 554 19.15 -26.84 2.92
N MET A 555 18.65 -25.65 2.83
CA MET A 555 17.93 -25.05 1.71
C MET A 555 18.58 -25.36 0.35
N LEU A 556 18.00 -26.32 -0.35
CA LEU A 556 18.15 -26.46 -1.78
C LEU A 556 16.92 -25.81 -2.43
N ASP A 557 17.10 -25.10 -3.51
CA ASP A 557 16.03 -24.39 -4.24
C ASP A 557 14.84 -25.28 -4.68
N SER A 558 14.87 -26.57 -4.40
CA SER A 558 13.91 -27.57 -4.92
C SER A 558 13.40 -28.62 -3.94
N ALA A 559 13.90 -28.70 -2.70
CA ALA A 559 13.46 -29.74 -1.76
C ALA A 559 13.63 -29.37 -0.29
N ASP A 560 12.76 -29.90 0.61
CA ASP A 560 12.82 -29.68 2.05
C ASP A 560 14.00 -30.42 2.69
N PHE A 561 14.39 -31.59 2.14
CA PHE A 561 15.49 -32.40 2.62
C PHE A 561 16.33 -32.98 1.49
N LEU A 562 17.65 -32.93 1.68
CA LEU A 562 18.61 -33.75 0.96
C LEU A 562 18.88 -35.01 1.79
N LEU A 563 18.50 -36.15 1.27
CA LEU A 563 18.66 -37.46 1.89
C LEU A 563 19.83 -38.21 1.19
N THR A 564 20.95 -38.36 1.87
CA THR A 564 22.04 -39.14 1.34
C THR A 564 21.74 -40.61 1.59
N VAL A 565 21.78 -41.43 0.53
CA VAL A 565 21.57 -42.89 0.59
C VAL A 565 22.90 -43.62 0.51
N GLY A 566 23.00 -44.72 1.23
CA GLY A 566 24.22 -45.51 1.26
C GLY A 566 24.01 -46.90 1.90
N GLU A 567 25.02 -47.75 1.78
CA GLU A 567 25.12 -48.98 2.53
C GLU A 567 25.94 -48.74 3.81
N THR A 568 25.34 -49.00 4.97
CA THR A 568 26.05 -48.90 6.26
C THR A 568 26.39 -50.27 6.79
N VAL A 569 27.66 -50.55 6.92
CA VAL A 569 28.18 -51.73 7.62
C VAL A 569 28.94 -51.24 8.84
N ALA A 570 28.23 -51.03 9.95
CA ALA A 570 28.91 -50.81 11.24
C ALA A 570 29.35 -52.16 11.77
N THR A 571 30.65 -52.34 11.97
CA THR A 571 31.25 -53.56 12.51
C THR A 571 31.47 -53.52 14.01
N LYS A 572 31.39 -52.35 14.65
CA LYS A 572 31.64 -52.15 16.09
C LYS A 572 30.62 -51.21 16.70
N MET A 573 30.26 -51.47 17.96
CA MET A 573 29.33 -50.70 18.77
C MET A 573 29.88 -49.30 19.11
N PRO A 574 29.19 -48.20 18.81
CA PRO A 574 29.60 -46.86 19.20
C PRO A 574 29.53 -46.67 20.72
N ASN A 575 30.25 -45.68 21.24
CA ASN A 575 30.14 -45.28 22.61
C ASN A 575 28.96 -44.28 22.82
N LEU A 576 27.92 -44.74 23.49
CA LEU A 576 26.72 -43.96 23.73
C LEU A 576 26.65 -43.39 25.17
N LYS A 577 27.61 -43.76 26.04
CA LYS A 577 27.63 -43.36 27.47
C LYS A 577 27.71 -41.84 27.58
N GLY A 578 26.81 -41.26 28.37
CA GLY A 578 26.72 -39.82 28.62
C GLY A 578 25.84 -39.05 27.61
N LEU A 579 25.45 -39.66 26.50
CA LEU A 579 24.53 -39.05 25.53
C LEU A 579 23.11 -38.90 26.12
N SER A 580 22.32 -37.93 25.59
CA SER A 580 20.89 -37.92 25.83
C SER A 580 20.24 -39.13 25.12
N LEU A 581 19.03 -39.53 25.54
CA LEU A 581 18.30 -40.59 24.85
C LEU A 581 18.12 -40.26 23.36
N LYS A 582 17.81 -39.00 23.03
CA LYS A 582 17.64 -38.52 21.66
C LYS A 582 18.92 -38.74 20.83
N ASP A 583 20.06 -38.26 21.33
CA ASP A 583 21.35 -38.37 20.63
C ASP A 583 21.79 -39.84 20.48
N ALA A 584 21.52 -40.68 21.51
CA ALA A 584 21.82 -42.10 21.45
C ALA A 584 20.95 -42.85 20.41
N LEU A 585 19.67 -42.52 20.31
CA LEU A 585 18.77 -43.10 19.31
C LEU A 585 19.18 -42.67 17.90
N GLU A 586 19.64 -41.43 17.73
CA GLU A 586 20.15 -40.92 16.45
C GLU A 586 21.41 -41.68 16.00
N VAL A 587 22.37 -41.86 16.90
CA VAL A 587 23.59 -42.64 16.63
C VAL A 587 23.26 -44.09 16.28
N MET A 588 22.31 -44.70 16.98
CA MET A 588 21.90 -46.09 16.76
C MET A 588 21.06 -46.29 15.48
N GLY A 589 20.26 -45.28 15.13
CA GLY A 589 19.56 -45.22 13.84
C GLY A 589 20.52 -45.29 12.64
N ASN A 590 21.65 -44.54 12.76
CA ASN A 590 22.68 -44.51 11.73
C ASN A 590 23.38 -45.86 11.49
N ILE A 591 23.40 -46.77 12.45
CA ILE A 591 24.01 -48.11 12.36
C ILE A 591 22.99 -49.25 12.34
N ARG A 592 21.71 -48.93 12.14
CA ARG A 592 20.59 -49.90 11.98
C ARG A 592 20.38 -50.86 13.15
N MET A 593 20.65 -50.43 14.37
CA MET A 593 20.38 -51.23 15.55
C MET A 593 19.12 -50.83 16.24
N SER A 594 18.29 -51.80 16.54
CA SER A 594 17.13 -51.60 17.42
C SER A 594 17.61 -51.30 18.86
N VAL A 595 16.91 -50.35 19.50
CA VAL A 595 17.24 -49.92 20.87
C VAL A 595 16.10 -50.20 21.80
N GLU A 596 16.41 -50.90 22.89
CA GLU A 596 15.57 -50.99 24.08
C GLU A 596 16.18 -50.11 25.16
N TYR A 597 15.36 -49.37 25.90
CA TYR A 597 15.89 -48.52 26.97
C TYR A 597 15.03 -48.58 28.23
N GLU A 598 15.70 -48.40 29.39
CA GLU A 598 15.08 -48.37 30.71
C GLU A 598 15.61 -47.18 31.52
N GLY A 599 14.72 -46.51 32.27
CA GLY A 599 15.06 -45.33 33.07
C GLY A 599 14.81 -43.98 32.40
N LYS A 600 15.29 -42.92 33.03
CA LYS A 600 15.20 -41.51 32.52
C LYS A 600 16.51 -40.81 32.64
N GLY A 601 16.79 -39.83 31.75
CA GLY A 601 18.00 -39.00 31.81
C GLY A 601 19.01 -39.32 30.70
N ARG A 602 20.29 -39.49 31.08
CA ARG A 602 21.36 -39.79 30.12
C ARG A 602 21.79 -41.25 30.19
N VAL A 603 22.37 -41.76 29.10
CA VAL A 603 22.88 -43.14 29.02
C VAL A 603 23.95 -43.34 30.06
N ALA A 604 23.67 -44.16 31.07
CA ALA A 604 24.61 -44.58 32.12
C ALA A 604 25.41 -45.82 31.71
N SER A 605 24.72 -46.78 31.04
CA SER A 605 25.35 -48.01 30.49
C SER A 605 24.67 -48.48 29.23
N GLN A 606 25.40 -49.21 28.41
CA GLN A 606 24.98 -49.81 27.15
C GLN A 606 25.38 -51.27 27.03
N THR A 607 24.56 -52.08 26.36
CA THR A 607 24.89 -53.44 25.98
C THR A 607 24.46 -53.66 24.54
N PRO A 608 25.35 -54.02 23.56
CA PRO A 608 26.78 -54.34 23.71
C PRO A 608 27.62 -53.15 24.19
N LYS A 609 28.80 -53.44 24.74
CA LYS A 609 29.74 -52.40 25.21
C LYS A 609 30.35 -51.61 24.04
N ALA A 610 30.78 -50.39 24.26
CA ALA A 610 31.48 -49.61 23.25
C ALA A 610 32.66 -50.36 22.64
N ASN A 611 32.82 -50.30 21.33
CA ASN A 611 33.79 -51.00 20.49
C ASN A 611 33.65 -52.54 20.43
N GLU A 612 32.62 -53.15 21.00
CA GLU A 612 32.28 -54.57 20.83
C GLU A 612 31.78 -54.82 19.45
N ALA A 613 32.15 -55.96 18.85
CA ALA A 613 31.71 -56.35 17.51
C ALA A 613 30.21 -56.64 17.52
N ILE A 614 29.51 -56.12 16.52
CA ILE A 614 28.05 -56.25 16.39
C ILE A 614 27.70 -57.08 15.16
N GLN A 615 26.65 -57.90 15.29
CA GLN A 615 26.11 -58.74 14.20
C GLN A 615 24.73 -58.21 13.79
N LYS A 616 24.31 -58.52 12.56
CA LYS A 616 23.01 -58.16 12.02
C LYS A 616 21.90 -58.71 12.94
N GLY A 617 21.00 -57.83 13.45
CA GLY A 617 19.92 -58.23 14.34
C GLY A 617 20.22 -58.05 15.85
N THR A 618 21.41 -57.61 16.23
CA THR A 618 21.73 -57.32 17.65
C THR A 618 20.87 -56.13 18.12
N ILE A 619 20.27 -56.25 19.30
CA ILE A 619 19.50 -55.18 19.96
C ILE A 619 20.39 -54.45 20.97
N CYS A 620 20.41 -53.14 20.95
CA CYS A 620 21.13 -52.33 21.91
C CYS A 620 20.23 -52.05 23.09
N LYS A 621 20.69 -52.42 24.32
CA LYS A 621 19.96 -52.07 25.58
C LYS A 621 20.70 -50.90 26.27
N LEU A 622 19.95 -49.86 26.56
CA LEU A 622 20.43 -48.67 27.25
C LEU A 622 19.78 -48.54 28.61
N THR A 623 20.63 -48.30 29.64
CA THR A 623 20.12 -47.88 30.95
C THR A 623 20.39 -46.40 31.14
N LEU A 624 19.33 -45.65 31.43
CA LEU A 624 19.35 -44.21 31.62
C LEU A 624 19.35 -43.86 33.10
N LYS A 625 20.11 -42.81 33.50
CA LYS A 625 20.06 -42.27 34.89
C LYS A 625 20.01 -40.75 34.82
N GLU A 626 19.22 -40.19 35.73
CA GLU A 626 19.23 -38.72 35.94
C GLU A 626 20.58 -38.34 36.58
N ARG A 627 21.10 -37.16 36.21
CA ARG A 627 22.27 -36.61 36.87
C ARG A 627 21.85 -36.23 38.30
N GLY A 628 22.37 -36.93 39.30
CA GLY A 628 22.34 -36.50 40.70
C GLY A 628 23.12 -35.23 40.91
#